data_a4c561eae86006bd82415566296d2819
#
_entry.id   a4c561eae86006bd82415566296d2819
#
_cell.length_a   1.000
_cell.length_b   1.000
_cell.length_c   1.000
_cell.angle_alpha   90.00
_cell.angle_beta   90.00
_cell.angle_gamma   90.00
#
_symmetry.space_group_name_H-M   'P 1'
#
loop_
_entity.id
_entity.type
_entity.pdbx_description
1 polymer ?
#
loop_
_entity_poly.entity_id
_entity_poly.type
_entity_poly.pdbx_seq_one_letter_code
_entity_poly.pdbx_strand_id
1 'polypeptide(L)'
;MTIFATGPTRPLNRLLIANRGEIAVRIIRACRDEGIETVAVYADSDRDAVFVRMADQAHALGGDRPADTYLDGAKIIAIARAAGADAIHPGYGFLAENADFAERVEKSGFTFIGPGPEAIRIMGDKVSAKQAMIKAGVPCVPGSEGELSDDPAQLKRIAKQIGYPVIIKAAGGGGGRGMRVAHTEAALINAVAMT
;
A
#
# COMPACT_ATOMS: atom_id res chain seq x y z
N MET A 1 1.53 -10.17 -25.65
CA MET A 1 0.10 -10.41 -25.39
C MET A 1 -0.37 -9.28 -24.48
N THR A 2 -1.18 -8.37 -25.00
CA THR A 2 -1.62 -7.18 -24.27
C THR A 2 -2.95 -7.53 -23.59
N ILE A 3 -2.98 -7.54 -22.26
CA ILE A 3 -4.21 -7.77 -21.49
C ILE A 3 -4.82 -6.40 -21.22
N PHE A 4 -5.79 -6.00 -22.03
CA PHE A 4 -6.65 -4.88 -21.70
C PHE A 4 -7.94 -5.42 -21.04
N ALA A 5 -8.38 -4.76 -19.97
CA ALA A 5 -9.67 -5.06 -19.38
C ALA A 5 -10.76 -4.75 -20.44
N THR A 6 -11.52 -5.76 -20.83
CA THR A 6 -12.61 -5.65 -21.83
C THR A 6 -13.98 -5.39 -21.18
N GLY A 7 -13.98 -4.95 -19.90
CA GLY A 7 -15.22 -4.56 -19.22
C GLY A 7 -15.72 -3.17 -19.66
N PRO A 8 -17.01 -2.85 -19.45
CA PRO A 8 -17.52 -1.53 -19.73
C PRO A 8 -16.79 -0.50 -18.87
N THR A 9 -16.11 0.44 -19.52
CA THR A 9 -15.48 1.57 -18.84
C THR A 9 -16.57 2.48 -18.29
N ARG A 10 -16.63 2.64 -16.98
CA ARG A 10 -17.46 3.69 -16.38
C ARG A 10 -16.75 5.02 -16.55
N PRO A 11 -17.43 6.09 -16.99
CA PRO A 11 -16.82 7.40 -17.01
C PRO A 11 -16.46 7.80 -15.58
N LEU A 12 -15.27 8.35 -15.41
CA LEU A 12 -14.79 8.85 -14.14
C LEU A 12 -14.98 10.37 -14.14
N ASN A 13 -16.01 10.85 -13.45
CA ASN A 13 -16.33 12.28 -13.42
C ASN A 13 -15.86 12.95 -12.14
N ARG A 14 -15.84 12.22 -11.00
CA ARG A 14 -15.45 12.76 -9.71
C ARG A 14 -14.65 11.76 -8.89
N LEU A 15 -13.47 12.19 -8.44
CA LEU A 15 -12.51 11.37 -7.70
C LEU A 15 -12.34 11.87 -6.27
N LEU A 16 -12.55 11.01 -5.26
CA LEU A 16 -12.13 11.30 -3.90
C LEU A 16 -10.67 10.88 -3.72
N ILE A 17 -9.86 11.79 -3.15
CA ILE A 17 -8.45 11.59 -2.85
C ILE A 17 -8.31 11.27 -1.36
N ALA A 18 -8.06 9.98 -1.05
CA ALA A 18 -7.90 9.47 0.32
C ALA A 18 -6.46 9.62 0.81
N ASN A 19 -5.91 10.82 0.69
CA ASN A 19 -4.54 11.14 1.08
C ASN A 19 -4.38 12.66 1.31
N ARG A 20 -3.17 13.10 1.65
CA ARG A 20 -2.84 14.49 1.98
C ARG A 20 -1.53 14.95 1.31
N GLY A 21 -1.17 16.20 1.55
CA GLY A 21 0.14 16.74 1.19
C GLY A 21 0.41 16.75 -0.32
N GLU A 22 1.64 16.47 -0.71
CA GLU A 22 2.10 16.59 -2.09
C GLU A 22 1.43 15.58 -3.03
N ILE A 23 1.16 14.35 -2.54
CA ILE A 23 0.50 13.36 -3.38
C ILE A 23 -0.94 13.76 -3.70
N ALA A 24 -1.66 14.36 -2.76
CA ALA A 24 -2.99 14.89 -3.03
C ALA A 24 -2.92 16.01 -4.09
N VAL A 25 -1.96 16.93 -3.98
CA VAL A 25 -1.72 17.97 -5.01
C VAL A 25 -1.43 17.36 -6.38
N ARG A 26 -0.59 16.32 -6.44
CA ARG A 26 -0.26 15.62 -7.69
C ARG A 26 -1.50 15.01 -8.34
N ILE A 27 -2.33 14.32 -7.55
CA ILE A 27 -3.57 13.69 -8.04
C ILE A 27 -4.56 14.76 -8.52
N ILE A 28 -4.74 15.85 -7.76
CA ILE A 28 -5.62 16.97 -8.17
C ILE A 28 -5.19 17.55 -9.52
N ARG A 29 -3.88 17.73 -9.74
CA ARG A 29 -3.38 18.24 -11.03
C ARG A 29 -3.69 17.28 -12.17
N ALA A 30 -3.44 15.97 -11.99
CA ALA A 30 -3.76 14.96 -12.99
C ALA A 30 -5.27 14.93 -13.30
N CYS A 31 -6.12 14.98 -12.27
CA CYS A 31 -7.58 15.05 -12.46
C CYS A 31 -8.01 16.28 -13.26
N ARG A 32 -7.40 17.41 -12.97
CA ARG A 32 -7.69 18.66 -13.69
C ARG A 32 -7.32 18.58 -15.18
N ASP A 33 -6.17 17.95 -15.49
CA ASP A 33 -5.73 17.75 -16.87
C ASP A 33 -6.68 16.80 -17.64
N GLU A 34 -7.31 15.87 -16.93
CA GLU A 34 -8.28 14.89 -17.47
C GLU A 34 -9.75 15.35 -17.39
N GLY A 35 -10.02 16.55 -16.85
CA GLY A 35 -11.37 17.07 -16.68
C GLY A 35 -12.21 16.36 -15.61
N ILE A 36 -11.55 15.75 -14.61
CA ILE A 36 -12.19 15.02 -13.50
C ILE A 36 -12.29 15.94 -12.28
N GLU A 37 -13.48 16.07 -11.71
CA GLU A 37 -13.69 16.80 -10.45
C GLU A 37 -13.05 16.09 -9.27
N THR A 38 -12.50 16.85 -8.33
CA THR A 38 -11.75 16.34 -7.18
C THR A 38 -12.42 16.59 -5.85
N VAL A 39 -12.43 15.59 -4.98
CA VAL A 39 -12.89 15.67 -3.60
C VAL A 39 -11.70 15.39 -2.68
N ALA A 40 -11.25 16.40 -1.95
CA ALA A 40 -10.24 16.23 -0.91
C ALA A 40 -10.88 15.87 0.43
N VAL A 41 -10.20 15.10 1.25
CA VAL A 41 -10.50 14.91 2.67
C VAL A 41 -9.33 15.43 3.50
N TYR A 42 -9.61 16.03 4.67
CA TYR A 42 -8.54 16.62 5.47
C TYR A 42 -8.77 16.47 6.99
N ALA A 43 -7.67 16.25 7.74
CA ALA A 43 -7.63 16.37 9.19
C ALA A 43 -7.68 17.85 9.60
N ASP A 44 -8.06 18.16 10.84
CA ASP A 44 -8.24 19.56 11.28
C ASP A 44 -6.97 20.39 11.14
N SER A 45 -5.79 19.79 11.38
CA SER A 45 -4.47 20.43 11.16
C SER A 45 -4.14 20.70 9.70
N ASP A 46 -4.81 20.05 8.75
CA ASP A 46 -4.59 20.24 7.31
C ASP A 46 -5.61 21.20 6.66
N ARG A 47 -6.50 21.80 7.43
CA ARG A 47 -7.60 22.65 6.93
C ARG A 47 -7.15 23.73 5.92
N ASP A 48 -6.01 24.33 6.17
CA ASP A 48 -5.46 25.41 5.34
C ASP A 48 -4.38 24.92 4.36
N ALA A 49 -4.23 23.59 4.19
CA ALA A 49 -3.24 23.01 3.30
C ALA A 49 -3.54 23.32 1.82
N VAL A 50 -2.49 23.33 1.01
CA VAL A 50 -2.57 23.66 -0.43
C VAL A 50 -3.56 22.76 -1.16
N PHE A 51 -3.51 21.45 -0.91
CA PHE A 51 -4.37 20.48 -1.59
C PHE A 51 -5.86 20.69 -1.28
N VAL A 52 -6.20 21.15 -0.05
CA VAL A 52 -7.57 21.44 0.35
C VAL A 52 -8.14 22.61 -0.46
N ARG A 53 -7.31 23.65 -0.67
CA ARG A 53 -7.71 24.82 -1.47
C ARG A 53 -7.71 24.57 -2.98
N MET A 54 -7.01 23.55 -3.43
CA MET A 54 -6.91 23.20 -4.86
C MET A 54 -8.04 22.30 -5.35
N ALA A 55 -8.63 21.50 -4.47
CA ALA A 55 -9.70 20.58 -4.80
C ALA A 55 -11.02 21.32 -5.09
N ASP A 56 -11.88 20.73 -5.92
CA ASP A 56 -13.19 21.29 -6.23
C ASP A 56 -14.14 21.20 -5.03
N GLN A 57 -13.99 20.15 -4.22
CA GLN A 57 -14.67 19.98 -2.94
C GLN A 57 -13.67 19.52 -1.87
N ALA A 58 -13.89 19.91 -0.62
CA ALA A 58 -13.08 19.47 0.49
C ALA A 58 -13.93 19.18 1.73
N HIS A 59 -13.69 18.04 2.39
CA HIS A 59 -14.47 17.56 3.52
C HIS A 59 -13.57 17.28 4.73
N ALA A 60 -13.94 17.83 5.88
CA ALA A 60 -13.25 17.57 7.13
C ALA A 60 -13.48 16.12 7.60
N LEU A 61 -12.40 15.44 8.00
CA LEU A 61 -12.46 14.14 8.64
C LEU A 61 -12.78 14.25 10.13
N GLY A 62 -12.53 15.43 10.73
CA GLY A 62 -12.66 15.69 12.16
C GLY A 62 -11.56 15.04 12.99
N GLY A 63 -10.82 15.86 13.73
CA GLY A 63 -9.66 15.44 14.52
C GLY A 63 -8.34 15.40 13.73
N ASP A 64 -7.27 14.97 14.40
CA ASP A 64 -5.89 15.02 13.86
C ASP A 64 -5.18 13.68 13.79
N ARG A 65 -5.57 12.70 14.64
CA ARG A 65 -4.90 11.41 14.65
C ARG A 65 -5.18 10.64 13.35
N PRO A 66 -4.16 10.06 12.70
CA PRO A 66 -4.37 9.29 11.48
C PRO A 66 -5.40 8.17 11.60
N ALA A 67 -5.46 7.51 12.77
CA ALA A 67 -6.44 6.43 13.03
C ALA A 67 -7.90 6.92 12.97
N ASP A 68 -8.16 8.17 13.33
CA ASP A 68 -9.50 8.77 13.35
C ASP A 68 -9.81 9.55 12.06
N THR A 69 -8.82 9.68 11.17
CA THR A 69 -8.89 10.51 9.96
C THR A 69 -8.50 9.71 8.71
N TYR A 70 -7.26 9.83 8.23
CA TYR A 70 -6.79 9.23 6.97
C TYR A 70 -6.74 7.69 6.95
N LEU A 71 -6.80 7.03 8.11
CA LEU A 71 -6.89 5.58 8.25
C LEU A 71 -8.32 5.09 8.55
N ASP A 72 -9.29 6.00 8.74
CA ASP A 72 -10.70 5.64 8.88
C ASP A 72 -11.36 5.44 7.50
N GLY A 73 -11.18 4.24 6.96
CA GLY A 73 -11.74 3.89 5.65
C GLY A 73 -13.28 3.95 5.60
N ALA A 74 -13.98 3.77 6.73
CA ALA A 74 -15.44 3.89 6.77
C ALA A 74 -15.89 5.33 6.56
N LYS A 75 -15.24 6.26 7.25
CA LYS A 75 -15.49 7.68 7.13
C LYS A 75 -15.19 8.19 5.71
N ILE A 76 -14.07 7.77 5.13
CA ILE A 76 -13.68 8.11 3.76
C ILE A 76 -14.74 7.65 2.76
N ILE A 77 -15.22 6.40 2.87
CA ILE A 77 -16.27 5.85 1.99
C ILE A 77 -17.60 6.61 2.17
N ALA A 78 -17.95 6.99 3.41
CA ALA A 78 -19.15 7.78 3.67
C ALA A 78 -19.08 9.16 3.02
N ILE A 79 -17.92 9.83 3.09
CA ILE A 79 -17.69 11.11 2.42
C ILE A 79 -17.74 10.95 0.90
N ALA A 80 -17.13 9.91 0.34
CA ALA A 80 -17.19 9.63 -1.10
C ALA A 80 -18.63 9.52 -1.60
N ARG A 81 -19.48 8.84 -0.83
CA ARG A 81 -20.90 8.69 -1.14
C ARG A 81 -21.64 10.03 -1.06
N ALA A 82 -21.43 10.80 0.00
CA ALA A 82 -22.06 12.10 0.20
C ALA A 82 -21.65 13.12 -0.88
N ALA A 83 -20.39 13.08 -1.30
CA ALA A 83 -19.84 13.94 -2.35
C ALA A 83 -20.20 13.48 -3.77
N GLY A 84 -20.83 12.31 -3.95
CA GLY A 84 -21.14 11.75 -5.26
C GLY A 84 -19.91 11.38 -6.08
N ALA A 85 -18.87 10.87 -5.44
CA ALA A 85 -17.67 10.41 -6.13
C ALA A 85 -17.94 9.10 -6.89
N ASP A 86 -17.22 8.87 -7.98
CA ASP A 86 -17.25 7.62 -8.77
C ASP A 86 -16.12 6.68 -8.34
N ALA A 87 -15.04 7.25 -7.82
CA ALA A 87 -13.83 6.51 -7.49
C ALA A 87 -13.12 7.09 -6.26
N ILE A 88 -12.22 6.29 -5.68
CA ILE A 88 -11.35 6.67 -4.57
C ILE A 88 -9.91 6.35 -4.94
N HIS A 89 -9.04 7.36 -4.86
CA HIS A 89 -7.60 7.22 -5.06
C HIS A 89 -6.87 7.28 -3.72
N PRO A 90 -6.21 6.22 -3.28
CA PRO A 90 -5.55 6.18 -1.98
C PRO A 90 -4.19 6.89 -1.97
N GLY A 91 -3.65 7.26 -3.13
CA GLY A 91 -2.28 7.75 -3.25
C GLY A 91 -1.25 6.67 -2.93
N TYR A 92 -0.29 7.00 -2.06
CA TYR A 92 0.65 6.03 -1.45
C TYR A 92 0.64 6.18 0.08
N GLY A 93 1.10 5.14 0.81
CA GLY A 93 0.98 5.10 2.27
C GLY A 93 -0.48 5.00 2.74
N PHE A 94 -0.75 5.34 3.99
CA PHE A 94 -2.08 5.23 4.60
C PHE A 94 -2.83 3.94 4.20
N LEU A 95 -3.89 4.05 3.42
CA LEU A 95 -4.75 2.93 3.01
C LEU A 95 -4.38 2.35 1.63
N ALA A 96 -3.32 2.85 0.97
CA ALA A 96 -2.97 2.41 -0.38
C ALA A 96 -2.60 0.91 -0.48
N GLU A 97 -2.02 0.36 0.59
CA GLU A 97 -1.64 -1.05 0.68
C GLU A 97 -2.60 -1.87 1.56
N ASN A 98 -3.78 -1.32 1.86
CA ASN A 98 -4.79 -1.99 2.66
C ASN A 98 -5.81 -2.71 1.77
N ALA A 99 -5.67 -4.02 1.66
CA ALA A 99 -6.54 -4.85 0.82
C ALA A 99 -8.01 -4.82 1.25
N ASP A 100 -8.27 -4.77 2.57
CA ASP A 100 -9.63 -4.75 3.09
C ASP A 100 -10.32 -3.41 2.80
N PHE A 101 -9.55 -2.31 2.79
CA PHE A 101 -10.07 -1.02 2.35
C PHE A 101 -10.41 -1.04 0.86
N ALA A 102 -9.50 -1.54 0.01
CA ALA A 102 -9.75 -1.67 -1.42
C ALA A 102 -11.01 -2.50 -1.71
N GLU A 103 -11.15 -3.65 -1.04
CA GLU A 103 -12.32 -4.52 -1.17
C GLU A 103 -13.62 -3.81 -0.70
N ARG A 104 -13.57 -3.06 0.40
CA ARG A 104 -14.72 -2.29 0.89
C ARG A 104 -15.11 -1.17 -0.06
N VAL A 105 -14.15 -0.49 -0.68
CA VAL A 105 -14.39 0.54 -1.71
C VAL A 105 -15.15 -0.07 -2.88
N GLU A 106 -14.67 -1.19 -3.42
CA GLU A 106 -15.31 -1.88 -4.54
C GLU A 106 -16.71 -2.41 -4.18
N LYS A 107 -16.86 -3.06 -3.02
CA LYS A 107 -18.16 -3.52 -2.51
C LYS A 107 -19.15 -2.38 -2.25
N SER A 108 -18.66 -1.16 -2.02
CA SER A 108 -19.48 0.03 -1.86
C SER A 108 -19.91 0.67 -3.17
N GLY A 109 -19.50 0.10 -4.32
CA GLY A 109 -19.87 0.55 -5.66
C GLY A 109 -18.94 1.61 -6.26
N PHE A 110 -17.81 1.92 -5.61
CA PHE A 110 -16.80 2.83 -6.11
C PHE A 110 -15.69 2.10 -6.86
N THR A 111 -15.05 2.78 -7.79
CA THR A 111 -13.79 2.29 -8.38
C THR A 111 -12.64 2.59 -7.43
N PHE A 112 -11.89 1.57 -7.02
CA PHE A 112 -10.61 1.77 -6.34
C PHE A 112 -9.52 2.04 -7.37
N ILE A 113 -8.83 3.18 -7.26
CA ILE A 113 -7.72 3.50 -8.17
C ILE A 113 -6.44 2.83 -7.65
N GLY A 114 -6.20 1.63 -8.15
CA GLY A 114 -5.07 0.81 -7.73
C GLY A 114 -5.24 -0.64 -8.13
N PRO A 115 -4.36 -1.54 -7.65
CA PRO A 115 -4.49 -2.98 -7.86
C PRO A 115 -5.74 -3.52 -7.15
N GLY A 116 -6.26 -4.64 -7.64
CA GLY A 116 -7.35 -5.34 -6.95
C GLY A 116 -6.93 -5.84 -5.55
N PRO A 117 -7.89 -6.05 -4.63
CA PRO A 117 -7.61 -6.42 -3.24
C PRO A 117 -6.73 -7.67 -3.09
N GLU A 118 -6.93 -8.66 -3.95
CA GLU A 118 -6.13 -9.90 -3.93
C GLU A 118 -4.66 -9.63 -4.28
N ALA A 119 -4.41 -8.79 -5.29
CA ALA A 119 -3.05 -8.41 -5.65
C ALA A 119 -2.36 -7.65 -4.51
N ILE A 120 -3.10 -6.78 -3.80
CA ILE A 120 -2.57 -6.07 -2.63
C ILE A 120 -2.23 -7.06 -1.51
N ARG A 121 -3.06 -8.06 -1.22
CA ARG A 121 -2.79 -9.10 -0.21
C ARG A 121 -1.54 -9.89 -0.54
N ILE A 122 -1.44 -10.39 -1.77
CA ILE A 122 -0.28 -11.19 -2.21
C ILE A 122 1.00 -10.36 -2.14
N MET A 123 0.98 -9.14 -2.64
CA MET A 123 2.18 -8.29 -2.70
C MET A 123 2.53 -7.63 -1.36
N GLY A 124 1.59 -7.52 -0.44
CA GLY A 124 1.80 -7.01 0.91
C GLY A 124 2.55 -7.98 1.83
N ASP A 125 2.47 -9.28 1.57
CA ASP A 125 3.22 -10.31 2.29
C ASP A 125 4.51 -10.68 1.52
N LYS A 126 5.67 -10.53 2.16
CA LYS A 126 6.98 -10.70 1.51
C LYS A 126 7.22 -12.12 0.99
N VAL A 127 6.71 -13.13 1.70
CA VAL A 127 6.87 -14.55 1.33
C VAL A 127 5.98 -14.86 0.13
N SER A 128 4.71 -14.51 0.23
CA SER A 128 3.72 -14.70 -0.84
C SER A 128 4.10 -13.95 -2.12
N ALA A 129 4.56 -12.69 -1.98
CA ALA A 129 5.03 -11.90 -3.10
C ALA A 129 6.22 -12.55 -3.81
N LYS A 130 7.23 -13.01 -3.06
CA LYS A 130 8.39 -13.69 -3.63
C LYS A 130 8.00 -14.97 -4.36
N GLN A 131 7.15 -15.80 -3.75
CA GLN A 131 6.65 -17.02 -4.37
C GLN A 131 5.86 -16.76 -5.65
N ALA A 132 4.99 -15.74 -5.64
CA ALA A 132 4.24 -15.32 -6.82
C ALA A 132 5.17 -14.87 -7.95
N MET A 133 6.21 -14.09 -7.64
CA MET A 133 7.20 -13.63 -8.62
C MET A 133 8.02 -14.78 -9.20
N ILE A 134 8.49 -15.73 -8.36
CA ILE A 134 9.19 -16.92 -8.83
C ILE A 134 8.30 -17.74 -9.78
N LYS A 135 7.05 -17.97 -9.39
CA LYS A 135 6.07 -18.69 -10.22
C LYS A 135 5.80 -18.00 -11.56
N ALA A 136 5.85 -16.67 -11.59
CA ALA A 136 5.70 -15.87 -12.80
C ALA A 136 6.98 -15.78 -13.64
N GLY A 137 8.08 -16.43 -13.24
CA GLY A 137 9.37 -16.38 -13.96
C GLY A 137 10.12 -15.06 -13.82
N VAL A 138 9.76 -14.22 -12.85
CA VAL A 138 10.45 -12.95 -12.57
C VAL A 138 11.75 -13.26 -11.81
N PRO A 139 12.91 -12.74 -12.24
CA PRO A 139 14.16 -12.92 -11.52
C PRO A 139 14.07 -12.37 -10.10
N CYS A 140 14.38 -13.21 -9.12
CA CYS A 140 14.33 -12.85 -7.71
C CYS A 140 15.71 -12.96 -7.07
N VAL A 141 15.99 -12.09 -6.10
CA VAL A 141 17.19 -12.20 -5.27
C VAL A 141 17.17 -13.53 -4.51
N PRO A 142 18.28 -14.30 -4.47
CA PRO A 142 18.38 -15.52 -3.67
C PRO A 142 17.98 -15.27 -2.20
N GLY A 143 17.28 -16.21 -1.59
CA GLY A 143 16.81 -16.10 -0.21
C GLY A 143 15.98 -17.30 0.21
N SER A 144 15.47 -17.31 1.45
CA SER A 144 14.58 -18.37 1.92
C SER A 144 13.31 -18.44 1.05
N GLU A 145 12.77 -19.65 0.91
CA GLU A 145 11.53 -19.91 0.17
C GLU A 145 10.27 -19.66 1.02
N GLY A 146 10.46 -19.37 2.31
CA GLY A 146 9.39 -19.13 3.28
C GLY A 146 9.91 -18.45 4.53
N GLU A 147 9.09 -18.45 5.58
CA GLU A 147 9.49 -18.00 6.90
C GLU A 147 10.66 -18.86 7.42
N LEU A 148 11.58 -18.21 8.11
CA LEU A 148 12.70 -18.89 8.74
C LEU A 148 12.20 -19.61 10.02
N SER A 149 12.62 -20.86 10.19
CA SER A 149 12.40 -21.56 11.46
C SER A 149 13.44 -21.15 12.50
N ASP A 150 13.16 -21.39 13.76
CA ASP A 150 14.11 -21.16 14.86
C ASP A 150 15.23 -22.22 14.94
N ASP A 151 15.22 -23.24 14.03
CA ASP A 151 16.25 -24.27 13.99
C ASP A 151 17.59 -23.70 13.45
N PRO A 152 18.64 -23.63 14.29
CA PRO A 152 19.93 -23.12 13.89
C PRO A 152 20.57 -23.89 12.74
N ALA A 153 20.33 -25.22 12.64
CA ALA A 153 20.90 -26.03 11.58
C ALA A 153 20.28 -25.69 10.21
N GLN A 154 18.98 -25.45 10.18
CA GLN A 154 18.27 -25.03 8.98
C GLN A 154 18.69 -23.62 8.56
N LEU A 155 18.78 -22.67 9.50
CA LEU A 155 19.23 -21.29 9.25
C LEU A 155 20.62 -21.26 8.61
N LYS A 156 21.57 -22.02 9.17
CA LYS A 156 22.94 -22.12 8.66
C LYS A 156 22.98 -22.70 7.25
N ARG A 157 22.20 -23.75 6.99
CA ARG A 157 22.12 -24.37 5.66
C ARG A 157 21.61 -23.38 4.62
N ILE A 158 20.52 -22.66 4.91
CA ILE A 158 19.93 -21.65 4.01
C ILE A 158 20.94 -20.52 3.74
N ALA A 159 21.55 -19.98 4.79
CA ALA A 159 22.53 -18.90 4.64
C ALA A 159 23.78 -19.32 3.86
N LYS A 160 24.22 -20.57 4.02
CA LYS A 160 25.34 -21.13 3.25
C LYS A 160 24.99 -21.29 1.76
N GLN A 161 23.75 -21.67 1.44
CA GLN A 161 23.28 -21.75 0.06
C GLN A 161 23.20 -20.40 -0.63
N ILE A 162 22.77 -19.36 0.12
CA ILE A 162 22.66 -17.99 -0.39
C ILE A 162 24.05 -17.35 -0.54
N GLY A 163 24.97 -17.62 0.39
CA GLY A 163 26.28 -16.97 0.53
C GLY A 163 26.23 -15.76 1.45
N TYR A 164 27.29 -15.58 2.26
CA TYR A 164 27.43 -14.39 3.13
C TYR A 164 27.99 -13.18 2.36
N PRO A 165 27.60 -11.93 2.72
CA PRO A 165 26.69 -11.59 3.81
C PRO A 165 25.21 -11.84 3.45
N VAL A 166 24.40 -12.19 4.46
CA VAL A 166 22.96 -12.33 4.33
C VAL A 166 22.24 -11.24 5.13
N ILE A 167 21.06 -10.83 4.66
CA ILE A 167 20.18 -9.91 5.38
C ILE A 167 18.93 -10.63 5.88
N ILE A 168 18.67 -10.53 7.18
CA ILE A 168 17.46 -11.02 7.84
C ILE A 168 16.44 -9.89 7.85
N LYS A 169 15.19 -10.19 7.53
CA LYS A 169 14.09 -9.22 7.51
C LYS A 169 12.92 -9.77 8.30
N ALA A 170 12.35 -8.96 9.19
CA ALA A 170 11.10 -9.29 9.86
C ALA A 170 9.96 -9.46 8.84
N ALA A 171 9.11 -10.47 9.01
CA ALA A 171 7.97 -10.73 8.12
C ALA A 171 7.01 -9.55 8.06
N GLY A 172 6.67 -8.95 9.22
CA GLY A 172 5.78 -7.80 9.34
C GLY A 172 6.48 -6.44 9.26
N GLY A 173 7.80 -6.36 9.00
CA GLY A 173 8.56 -5.11 8.97
C GLY A 173 8.45 -4.39 7.61
N GLY A 174 8.34 -3.07 7.65
CA GLY A 174 8.36 -2.19 6.47
C GLY A 174 9.36 -1.03 6.66
N GLY A 175 9.69 -0.33 5.55
CA GLY A 175 10.53 0.87 5.61
C GLY A 175 11.94 0.67 6.20
N GLY A 176 12.51 -0.53 6.08
CA GLY A 176 13.84 -0.84 6.62
C GLY A 176 13.88 -1.22 8.11
N ARG A 177 12.76 -1.22 8.79
CA ARG A 177 12.66 -1.65 10.19
C ARG A 177 12.74 -3.18 10.29
N GLY A 178 13.43 -3.68 11.33
CA GLY A 178 13.60 -5.12 11.54
C GLY A 178 14.50 -5.79 10.50
N MET A 179 15.49 -5.07 9.95
CA MET A 179 16.52 -5.64 9.08
C MET A 179 17.86 -5.75 9.81
N ARG A 180 18.53 -6.89 9.68
CA ARG A 180 19.86 -7.15 10.23
C ARG A 180 20.74 -7.85 9.22
N VAL A 181 21.98 -7.38 9.09
CA VAL A 181 22.99 -8.00 8.23
C VAL A 181 23.85 -8.96 9.06
N ALA A 182 24.02 -10.18 8.58
CA ALA A 182 24.91 -11.15 9.17
C ALA A 182 26.04 -11.49 8.19
N HIS A 183 27.28 -11.29 8.60
CA HIS A 183 28.47 -11.58 7.83
C HIS A 183 29.04 -12.96 8.12
N THR A 184 28.62 -13.58 9.22
CA THR A 184 29.10 -14.87 9.69
C THR A 184 27.95 -15.71 10.23
N GLU A 185 28.21 -17.02 10.36
CA GLU A 185 27.26 -17.99 10.90
C GLU A 185 26.85 -17.68 12.36
N ALA A 186 27.82 -17.25 13.19
CA ALA A 186 27.54 -16.85 14.56
C ALA A 186 26.67 -15.59 14.64
N ALA A 187 26.93 -14.60 13.78
CA ALA A 187 26.13 -13.38 13.69
C ALA A 187 24.70 -13.66 13.22
N LEU A 188 24.50 -14.65 12.34
CA LEU A 188 23.18 -15.04 11.82
C LEU A 188 22.23 -15.47 12.93
N ILE A 189 22.66 -16.37 13.83
CA ILE A 189 21.81 -16.91 14.91
C ILE A 189 21.35 -15.77 15.83
N ASN A 190 22.28 -14.90 16.23
CA ASN A 190 21.96 -13.74 17.06
C ASN A 190 21.01 -12.77 16.33
N ALA A 191 21.22 -12.55 15.04
CA ALA A 191 20.40 -11.64 14.24
C ALA A 191 18.96 -12.13 14.10
N VAL A 192 18.74 -13.45 13.91
CA VAL A 192 17.39 -14.04 13.84
C VAL A 192 16.67 -13.91 15.17
N ALA A 193 17.30 -14.23 16.28
CA ALA A 193 16.70 -14.14 17.62
C ALA A 193 16.28 -12.69 18.01
N MET A 194 16.82 -11.67 17.35
CA MET A 194 16.58 -10.26 17.62
C MET A 194 15.67 -9.58 16.57
N THR A 195 15.21 -10.31 15.53
CA THR A 195 14.38 -9.79 14.45
C THR A 195 12.95 -10.25 14.57
#